data_2ff6f1d3f368a02f48f21df48e6a14f2
#
_entry.id   2ff6f1d3f368a02f48f21df48e6a14f2
#
_cell.length_a   1.000
_cell.length_b   1.000
_cell.length_c   1.000
_cell.angle_alpha   90.00
_cell.angle_beta   90.00
_cell.angle_gamma   90.00
#
_symmetry.space_group_name_H-M   'P 1'
#
loop_
_entity.id
_entity.type
_entity.pdbx_description
1 polymer ?
#
loop_
_entity_poly.entity_id
_entity_poly.type
_entity_poly.pdbx_seq_one_letter_code
_entity_poly.pdbx_strand_id
1 'polypeptide(L)'
;VSGTFSANALFAMDELLQKKPDLVFLDYSVNDPGQYYLQEAFEGLVHHFLENGTYVCVLLFCNQNGNCTRGAMTRIAHYYHIPLLDIGSVVMENIRENRFLWQDYASDYVHPRIEGHEFIADNIMHCFQYAMEKEETNSYIIPENPCFDGSFWKLEKLENLSYDDDQVFTVDKYCSVVVAEYFQTAQENDCKVEILVDGEVKECVELHWEFAWDNRLVRMIFVEPKADWHTIEIRPAGGKQNDQELLKQFDIKLGIGCLLED
;
A
#
# COMPACT_ATOMS: atom_id res chain seq x y z
N VAL A 1 -5.37 -3.83 7.73
CA VAL A 1 -4.30 -3.13 8.47
C VAL A 1 -4.57 -1.63 8.35
N SER A 2 -4.62 -0.91 9.48
CA SER A 2 -4.86 0.54 9.48
C SER A 2 -3.68 1.30 8.85
N GLY A 3 -3.97 2.38 8.10
CA GLY A 3 -2.94 3.29 7.60
C GLY A 3 -1.99 2.68 6.57
N THR A 4 -2.46 1.71 5.79
CA THR A 4 -1.63 1.06 4.76
C THR A 4 -1.57 1.92 3.50
N PHE A 5 -0.41 1.87 2.83
CA PHE A 5 -0.15 2.53 1.55
C PHE A 5 -0.34 1.56 0.37
N SER A 6 -0.39 2.07 -0.85
CA SER A 6 -0.46 1.25 -2.06
C SER A 6 0.69 0.23 -2.17
N ALA A 7 1.90 0.60 -1.73
CA ALA A 7 3.04 -0.31 -1.66
C ALA A 7 2.78 -1.57 -0.81
N ASN A 8 1.93 -1.49 0.22
CA ASN A 8 1.55 -2.65 1.03
C ASN A 8 0.77 -3.68 0.21
N ALA A 9 -0.13 -3.22 -0.67
CA ALA A 9 -0.87 -4.12 -1.54
C ALA A 9 0.01 -4.75 -2.62
N LEU A 10 1.04 -4.03 -3.10
CA LEU A 10 2.05 -4.64 -3.98
C LEU A 10 2.77 -5.79 -3.29
N PHE A 11 3.10 -5.66 -2.00
CA PHE A 11 3.69 -6.75 -1.23
C PHE A 11 2.75 -7.97 -1.16
N ALA A 12 1.44 -7.78 -1.11
CA ALA A 12 0.43 -8.83 -1.08
C ALA A 12 -0.06 -9.25 -2.50
N MET A 13 0.49 -8.71 -3.58
CA MET A 13 -0.05 -8.85 -4.93
C MET A 13 -0.27 -10.31 -5.35
N ASP A 14 0.70 -11.19 -5.14
CA ASP A 14 0.58 -12.60 -5.54
C ASP A 14 -0.59 -13.30 -4.83
N GLU A 15 -0.81 -12.99 -3.55
CA GLU A 15 -1.93 -13.54 -2.77
C GLU A 15 -3.28 -13.00 -3.24
N LEU A 16 -3.32 -11.71 -3.63
CA LEU A 16 -4.51 -11.08 -4.16
C LEU A 16 -4.88 -11.67 -5.53
N LEU A 17 -3.91 -11.84 -6.42
CA LEU A 17 -4.11 -12.43 -7.75
C LEU A 17 -4.52 -13.91 -7.70
N GLN A 18 -4.04 -14.68 -6.70
CA GLN A 18 -4.49 -16.06 -6.49
C GLN A 18 -5.99 -16.17 -6.19
N LYS A 19 -6.60 -15.13 -5.64
CA LYS A 19 -8.05 -15.07 -5.41
C LYS A 19 -8.87 -14.93 -6.69
N LYS A 20 -8.23 -14.55 -7.81
CA LYS A 20 -8.84 -14.33 -9.13
C LYS A 20 -10.07 -13.41 -9.06
N PRO A 21 -9.95 -12.21 -8.50
CA PRO A 21 -11.08 -11.28 -8.45
C PRO A 21 -11.46 -10.84 -9.87
N ASP A 22 -12.77 -10.71 -10.14
CA ASP A 22 -13.26 -10.12 -11.39
C ASP A 22 -13.12 -8.60 -11.39
N LEU A 23 -13.25 -7.97 -10.22
CA LEU A 23 -13.17 -6.53 -10.01
C LEU A 23 -12.48 -6.22 -8.68
N VAL A 24 -11.63 -5.20 -8.68
CA VAL A 24 -11.07 -4.60 -7.47
C VAL A 24 -11.39 -3.12 -7.38
N PHE A 25 -11.65 -2.66 -6.16
CA PHE A 25 -11.69 -1.25 -5.82
C PHE A 25 -10.37 -0.87 -5.15
N LEU A 26 -9.68 0.14 -5.69
CA LEU A 26 -8.44 0.66 -5.13
C LEU A 26 -8.71 1.99 -4.44
N ASP A 27 -8.52 2.01 -3.12
CA ASP A 27 -8.69 3.18 -2.27
C ASP A 27 -7.43 3.42 -1.43
N TYR A 28 -6.59 4.33 -1.91
CA TYR A 28 -5.37 4.80 -1.24
C TYR A 28 -5.27 6.32 -1.22
N SER A 29 -6.31 7.01 -1.66
CA SER A 29 -6.29 8.45 -1.90
C SER A 29 -6.03 9.30 -0.65
N VAL A 30 -6.36 8.82 0.53
CA VAL A 30 -6.11 9.48 1.81
C VAL A 30 -4.80 9.01 2.44
N ASN A 31 -4.42 7.76 2.21
CA ASN A 31 -3.28 7.13 2.87
C ASN A 31 -1.95 7.37 2.14
N ASP A 32 -1.96 7.45 0.80
CA ASP A 32 -0.76 7.72 0.02
C ASP A 32 -0.42 9.22 0.07
N PRO A 33 0.67 9.64 0.75
CA PRO A 33 0.97 11.05 0.96
C PRO A 33 1.61 11.76 -0.25
N GLY A 34 1.41 11.27 -1.47
CA GLY A 34 1.85 11.93 -2.70
C GLY A 34 3.35 11.83 -3.01
N GLN A 35 4.07 10.97 -2.32
CA GLN A 35 5.46 10.65 -2.64
C GLN A 35 5.53 9.91 -3.98
N TYR A 36 6.57 10.17 -4.78
CA TYR A 36 6.68 9.64 -6.14
C TYR A 36 6.59 8.11 -6.19
N TYR A 37 7.27 7.40 -5.29
CA TYR A 37 7.25 5.94 -5.25
C TYR A 37 5.88 5.34 -4.89
N LEU A 38 5.01 6.08 -4.19
CA LEU A 38 3.64 5.64 -3.94
C LEU A 38 2.74 5.83 -5.17
N GLN A 39 3.02 6.83 -6.00
CA GLN A 39 2.35 6.99 -7.29
C GLN A 39 2.68 5.83 -8.22
N GLU A 40 3.95 5.44 -8.27
CA GLU A 40 4.43 4.28 -9.03
C GLU A 40 3.89 2.97 -8.45
N ALA A 41 3.85 2.82 -7.12
CA ALA A 41 3.26 1.66 -6.47
C ALA A 41 1.77 1.51 -6.81
N PHE A 42 1.02 2.60 -6.77
CA PHE A 42 -0.39 2.61 -7.14
C PHE A 42 -0.59 2.24 -8.62
N GLU A 43 0.24 2.78 -9.51
CA GLU A 43 0.21 2.40 -10.93
C GLU A 43 0.54 0.92 -11.11
N GLY A 44 1.55 0.40 -10.40
CA GLY A 44 1.90 -1.02 -10.39
C GLY A 44 0.71 -1.91 -10.02
N LEU A 45 -0.07 -1.53 -8.99
CA LEU A 45 -1.29 -2.25 -8.63
C LEU A 45 -2.30 -2.28 -9.78
N VAL A 46 -2.57 -1.14 -10.39
CA VAL A 46 -3.50 -1.02 -11.52
C VAL A 46 -3.03 -1.91 -12.67
N HIS A 47 -1.77 -1.78 -13.05
CA HIS A 47 -1.19 -2.54 -14.17
C HIS A 47 -1.29 -4.06 -13.94
N HIS A 48 -0.86 -4.55 -12.78
CA HIS A 48 -0.85 -5.99 -12.49
C HIS A 48 -2.26 -6.58 -12.42
N PHE A 49 -3.24 -5.88 -11.85
CA PHE A 49 -4.62 -6.37 -11.86
C PHE A 49 -5.17 -6.46 -13.28
N LEU A 50 -4.99 -5.42 -14.10
CA LEU A 50 -5.48 -5.40 -15.49
C LEU A 50 -4.80 -6.45 -16.36
N GLU A 51 -3.46 -6.63 -16.21
CA GLU A 51 -2.68 -7.65 -16.93
C GLU A 51 -3.19 -9.08 -16.62
N ASN A 52 -3.69 -9.30 -15.40
CA ASN A 52 -4.25 -10.58 -14.98
C ASN A 52 -5.77 -10.69 -15.23
N GLY A 53 -6.34 -9.77 -16.00
CA GLY A 53 -7.76 -9.81 -16.40
C GLY A 53 -8.74 -9.36 -15.32
N THR A 54 -8.27 -8.74 -14.26
CA THR A 54 -9.10 -8.16 -13.21
C THR A 54 -9.44 -6.72 -13.53
N TYR A 55 -10.73 -6.37 -13.55
CA TYR A 55 -11.14 -4.97 -13.69
C TYR A 55 -10.78 -4.15 -12.47
N VAL A 56 -10.40 -2.89 -12.70
CA VAL A 56 -10.02 -1.95 -11.65
C VAL A 56 -10.95 -0.75 -11.66
N CYS A 57 -11.43 -0.35 -10.49
CA CYS A 57 -12.12 0.91 -10.24
C CYS A 57 -11.41 1.67 -9.14
N VAL A 58 -11.00 2.90 -9.41
CA VAL A 58 -10.34 3.77 -8.43
C VAL A 58 -11.40 4.50 -7.61
N LEU A 59 -11.27 4.46 -6.29
CA LEU A 59 -12.08 5.25 -5.38
C LEU A 59 -11.24 6.39 -4.81
N LEU A 60 -11.74 7.62 -4.87
CA LEU A 60 -11.12 8.77 -4.22
C LEU A 60 -11.97 9.21 -3.04
N PHE A 61 -11.41 9.07 -1.85
CA PHE A 61 -11.92 9.68 -0.64
C PHE A 61 -11.12 10.93 -0.29
N CYS A 62 -11.56 11.66 0.72
CA CYS A 62 -10.83 12.81 1.25
C CYS A 62 -10.94 12.86 2.78
N ASN A 63 -10.04 13.59 3.41
CA ASN A 63 -10.18 13.95 4.82
C ASN A 63 -11.15 15.12 5.00
N GLN A 64 -11.41 15.50 6.26
CA GLN A 64 -12.32 16.59 6.64
C GLN A 64 -12.04 17.93 5.94
N ASN A 65 -10.80 18.19 5.53
CA ASN A 65 -10.41 19.40 4.81
C ASN A 65 -10.53 19.26 3.29
N GLY A 66 -11.02 18.13 2.78
CA GLY A 66 -11.11 17.85 1.34
C GLY A 66 -9.78 17.42 0.69
N ASN A 67 -8.74 17.15 1.49
CA ASN A 67 -7.42 16.76 0.97
C ASN A 67 -7.35 15.27 0.67
N CYS A 68 -6.75 14.95 -0.48
CA CYS A 68 -6.38 13.59 -0.90
C CYS A 68 -5.35 13.64 -2.04
N THR A 69 -4.76 12.49 -2.37
CA THR A 69 -3.79 12.35 -3.47
C THR A 69 -4.51 12.18 -4.82
N ARG A 70 -5.44 13.09 -5.13
CA ARG A 70 -6.30 13.02 -6.33
C ARG A 70 -5.53 13.05 -7.64
N GLY A 71 -4.53 13.94 -7.74
CA GLY A 71 -3.87 14.25 -9.02
C GLY A 71 -3.22 13.03 -9.68
N ALA A 72 -2.41 12.29 -8.95
CA ALA A 72 -1.74 11.10 -9.44
C ALA A 72 -2.73 9.98 -9.81
N MET A 73 -3.67 9.67 -8.92
CA MET A 73 -4.65 8.60 -9.15
C MET A 73 -5.59 8.91 -10.32
N THR A 74 -6.00 10.17 -10.48
CA THR A 74 -6.78 10.61 -11.64
C THR A 74 -5.98 10.47 -12.93
N ARG A 75 -4.69 10.84 -12.92
CA ARG A 75 -3.81 10.69 -14.09
C ARG A 75 -3.69 9.22 -14.49
N ILE A 76 -3.46 8.32 -13.53
CA ILE A 76 -3.38 6.87 -13.77
C ILE A 76 -4.71 6.34 -14.32
N ALA A 77 -5.84 6.67 -13.68
CA ALA A 77 -7.15 6.21 -14.13
C ALA A 77 -7.46 6.62 -15.58
N HIS A 78 -7.14 7.86 -15.95
CA HIS A 78 -7.28 8.34 -17.33
C HIS A 78 -6.32 7.63 -18.29
N TYR A 79 -5.08 7.39 -17.87
CA TYR A 79 -4.06 6.77 -18.71
C TYR A 79 -4.39 5.31 -19.05
N TYR A 80 -4.97 4.57 -18.11
CA TYR A 80 -5.41 3.18 -18.28
C TYR A 80 -6.84 3.04 -18.77
N HIS A 81 -7.58 4.14 -18.97
CA HIS A 81 -9.01 4.16 -19.33
C HIS A 81 -9.87 3.36 -18.34
N ILE A 82 -9.61 3.46 -17.05
CA ILE A 82 -10.38 2.77 -16.01
C ILE A 82 -11.33 3.72 -15.27
N PRO A 83 -12.44 3.19 -14.69
CA PRO A 83 -13.36 3.98 -13.89
C PRO A 83 -12.71 4.60 -12.67
N LEU A 84 -13.10 5.84 -12.37
CA LEU A 84 -12.72 6.56 -11.17
C LEU A 84 -13.96 7.20 -10.55
N LEU A 85 -14.23 6.92 -9.27
CA LEU A 85 -15.33 7.50 -8.50
C LEU A 85 -14.76 8.47 -7.46
N ASP A 86 -14.95 9.77 -7.68
CA ASP A 86 -14.49 10.80 -6.73
C ASP A 86 -15.56 11.09 -5.67
N ILE A 87 -15.73 10.13 -4.75
CA ILE A 87 -16.68 10.20 -3.63
C ILE A 87 -16.33 11.36 -2.70
N GLY A 88 -15.03 11.62 -2.49
CA GLY A 88 -14.58 12.74 -1.68
C GLY A 88 -15.10 14.08 -2.17
N SER A 89 -15.08 14.34 -3.48
CA SER A 89 -15.66 15.56 -4.06
C SER A 89 -17.17 15.63 -3.85
N VAL A 90 -17.89 14.51 -3.99
CA VAL A 90 -19.35 14.47 -3.76
C VAL A 90 -19.67 14.76 -2.29
N VAL A 91 -18.93 14.20 -1.34
CA VAL A 91 -19.07 14.48 0.11
C VAL A 91 -18.86 15.97 0.38
N MET A 92 -17.76 16.55 -0.09
CA MET A 92 -17.43 17.95 0.15
C MET A 92 -18.42 18.92 -0.52
N GLU A 93 -18.99 18.55 -1.67
CA GLU A 93 -20.07 19.32 -2.30
C GLU A 93 -21.33 19.33 -1.46
N ASN A 94 -21.76 18.16 -0.96
CA ASN A 94 -22.93 18.06 -0.10
C ASN A 94 -22.77 18.86 1.20
N ILE A 95 -21.57 18.85 1.80
CA ILE A 95 -21.27 19.69 2.98
C ILE A 95 -21.35 21.18 2.64
N ARG A 96 -20.75 21.60 1.53
CA ARG A 96 -20.80 23.00 1.08
C ARG A 96 -22.23 23.50 0.82
N GLU A 97 -23.09 22.61 0.34
CA GLU A 97 -24.51 22.91 0.08
C GLU A 97 -25.39 22.72 1.33
N ASN A 98 -24.79 22.46 2.50
CA ASN A 98 -25.49 22.23 3.79
C ASN A 98 -26.51 21.08 3.75
N ARG A 99 -26.27 20.04 2.95
CA ARG A 99 -27.14 18.85 2.93
C ARG A 99 -26.89 17.94 4.12
N PHE A 100 -25.62 17.86 4.57
CA PHE A 100 -25.18 17.22 5.82
C PHE A 100 -23.88 17.85 6.33
N LEU A 101 -23.49 17.53 7.57
CA LEU A 101 -22.24 17.96 8.17
C LEU A 101 -21.19 16.82 8.05
N TRP A 102 -19.90 17.16 8.18
CA TRP A 102 -18.85 16.15 8.22
C TRP A 102 -19.09 15.07 9.29
N GLN A 103 -19.59 15.47 10.48
CA GLN A 103 -19.88 14.57 11.60
C GLN A 103 -21.04 13.59 11.33
N ASP A 104 -21.87 13.88 10.35
CA ASP A 104 -22.93 12.96 9.90
C ASP A 104 -22.32 11.87 8.99
N TYR A 105 -21.25 12.19 8.27
CA TYR A 105 -20.53 11.28 7.36
C TYR A 105 -19.40 10.49 8.05
N ALA A 106 -18.59 11.15 8.93
CA ALA A 106 -17.38 10.59 9.50
C ALA A 106 -17.34 10.69 11.03
N SER A 107 -16.72 9.71 11.69
CA SER A 107 -16.54 9.67 13.15
C SER A 107 -15.40 10.54 13.66
N ASP A 108 -14.42 10.79 12.79
CA ASP A 108 -13.23 11.60 13.06
C ASP A 108 -12.78 12.35 11.81
N TYR A 109 -11.49 12.67 11.73
CA TYR A 109 -10.91 13.44 10.62
C TYR A 109 -10.95 12.73 9.25
N VAL A 110 -11.06 11.37 9.22
CA VAL A 110 -10.97 10.58 7.97
C VAL A 110 -11.96 9.41 7.89
N HIS A 111 -12.32 8.77 9.02
CA HIS A 111 -13.01 7.48 8.97
C HIS A 111 -14.53 7.64 8.87
N PRO A 112 -15.17 7.13 7.81
CA PRO A 112 -16.63 7.15 7.68
C PRO A 112 -17.32 6.42 8.83
N ARG A 113 -18.48 6.94 9.24
CA ARG A 113 -19.42 6.28 10.14
C ARG A 113 -20.27 5.28 9.34
N ILE A 114 -21.22 4.62 10.00
CA ILE A 114 -22.16 3.71 9.34
C ILE A 114 -22.91 4.44 8.24
N GLU A 115 -23.43 5.64 8.52
CA GLU A 115 -24.16 6.48 7.56
C GLU A 115 -23.24 6.92 6.40
N GLY A 116 -21.97 7.17 6.68
CA GLY A 116 -20.95 7.45 5.67
C GLY A 116 -20.67 6.25 4.76
N HIS A 117 -20.60 5.04 5.32
CA HIS A 117 -20.46 3.82 4.54
C HIS A 117 -21.69 3.52 3.67
N GLU A 118 -22.89 3.77 4.18
CA GLU A 118 -24.13 3.68 3.39
C GLU A 118 -24.10 4.67 2.22
N PHE A 119 -23.71 5.92 2.47
CA PHE A 119 -23.55 6.93 1.42
C PHE A 119 -22.54 6.51 0.35
N ILE A 120 -21.40 5.94 0.75
CA ILE A 120 -20.39 5.41 -0.18
C ILE A 120 -20.98 4.29 -1.03
N ALA A 121 -21.64 3.32 -0.41
CA ALA A 121 -22.24 2.18 -1.08
C ALA A 121 -23.30 2.62 -2.10
N ASP A 122 -24.16 3.56 -1.75
CA ASP A 122 -25.20 4.11 -2.64
C ASP A 122 -24.58 4.79 -3.87
N ASN A 123 -23.50 5.56 -3.68
CA ASN A 123 -22.80 6.20 -4.81
C ASN A 123 -22.16 5.16 -5.74
N ILE A 124 -21.51 4.13 -5.19
CA ILE A 124 -20.94 3.03 -5.98
C ILE A 124 -22.05 2.32 -6.76
N MET A 125 -23.13 1.94 -6.10
CA MET A 125 -24.26 1.25 -6.74
C MET A 125 -24.92 2.10 -7.82
N HIS A 126 -25.10 3.39 -7.60
CA HIS A 126 -25.62 4.31 -8.61
C HIS A 126 -24.73 4.36 -9.87
N CYS A 127 -23.39 4.42 -9.68
CA CYS A 127 -22.45 4.40 -10.80
C CYS A 127 -22.52 3.08 -11.58
N PHE A 128 -22.67 1.93 -10.90
CA PHE A 128 -22.84 0.64 -11.55
C PHE A 128 -24.14 0.58 -12.36
N GLN A 129 -25.25 1.00 -11.79
CA GLN A 129 -26.55 1.05 -12.49
C GLN A 129 -26.46 1.92 -13.74
N TYR A 130 -25.87 3.11 -13.62
CA TYR A 130 -25.64 4.00 -14.75
C TYR A 130 -24.79 3.36 -15.84
N ALA A 131 -23.69 2.70 -15.49
CA ALA A 131 -22.82 2.02 -16.45
C ALA A 131 -23.54 0.88 -17.17
N MET A 132 -24.35 0.08 -16.45
CA MET A 132 -25.15 -1.01 -17.03
C MET A 132 -26.21 -0.50 -18.02
N GLU A 133 -26.83 0.65 -17.77
CA GLU A 133 -27.84 1.25 -18.65
C GLU A 133 -27.26 1.81 -19.95
N LYS A 134 -25.97 2.19 -19.93
CA LYS A 134 -25.32 2.85 -21.07
C LYS A 134 -24.84 1.90 -22.16
N GLU A 135 -24.75 0.60 -21.89
CA GLU A 135 -24.19 -0.40 -22.82
C GLU A 135 -22.82 0.00 -23.41
N GLU A 136 -22.14 0.94 -22.75
CA GLU A 136 -20.81 1.39 -23.18
C GLU A 136 -19.77 0.34 -22.78
N THR A 137 -19.22 -0.34 -23.76
CA THR A 137 -18.07 -1.22 -23.57
C THR A 137 -16.79 -0.37 -23.60
N ASN A 138 -16.53 0.38 -22.53
CA ASN A 138 -15.25 1.01 -22.36
C ASN A 138 -14.21 -0.08 -22.01
N SER A 139 -13.39 -0.44 -22.98
CA SER A 139 -12.24 -1.31 -22.75
C SER A 139 -11.15 -0.50 -22.08
N TYR A 140 -10.67 -0.97 -20.93
CA TYR A 140 -9.39 -0.49 -20.38
C TYR A 140 -8.25 -0.77 -21.36
N ILE A 141 -7.17 -0.05 -21.24
CA ILE A 141 -5.93 -0.31 -21.97
C ILE A 141 -4.84 -0.74 -20.99
N ILE A 142 -3.90 -1.53 -21.49
CA ILE A 142 -2.67 -1.87 -20.78
C ILE A 142 -1.53 -1.20 -21.58
N PRO A 143 -1.02 -0.05 -21.11
CA PRO A 143 0.03 0.68 -21.82
C PRO A 143 1.34 -0.13 -21.85
N GLU A 144 2.11 0.03 -22.92
CA GLU A 144 3.46 -0.54 -23.00
C GLU A 144 4.44 0.17 -22.07
N ASN A 145 4.23 1.47 -21.85
CA ASN A 145 5.08 2.29 -20.98
C ASN A 145 4.26 2.74 -19.75
N PRO A 146 4.90 2.92 -18.59
CA PRO A 146 4.25 3.45 -17.41
C PRO A 146 3.85 4.92 -17.58
N CYS A 147 2.86 5.35 -16.79
CA CYS A 147 2.44 6.75 -16.67
C CYS A 147 3.44 7.56 -15.83
N PHE A 148 4.09 6.91 -14.87
CA PHE A 148 5.19 7.41 -14.06
C PHE A 148 6.42 6.54 -14.28
N ASP A 149 7.60 7.10 -14.11
CA ASP A 149 8.85 6.37 -14.23
C ASP A 149 8.92 5.26 -13.17
N GLY A 150 9.31 4.04 -13.59
CA GLY A 150 9.50 2.91 -12.69
C GLY A 150 8.23 2.24 -12.14
N SER A 151 7.09 2.45 -12.74
CA SER A 151 5.78 2.14 -12.15
C SER A 151 5.39 0.68 -12.05
N PHE A 152 5.95 -0.20 -12.85
CA PHE A 152 5.52 -1.59 -12.85
C PHE A 152 6.30 -2.45 -11.86
N TRP A 153 6.47 -1.96 -10.65
CA TRP A 153 7.26 -2.71 -9.67
C TRP A 153 6.70 -4.09 -9.45
N LYS A 154 7.63 -5.03 -9.39
CA LYS A 154 7.38 -6.36 -8.91
C LYS A 154 8.31 -6.62 -7.74
N LEU A 155 7.75 -6.99 -6.58
CA LEU A 155 8.55 -7.30 -5.41
C LEU A 155 8.90 -8.78 -5.39
N GLU A 156 10.21 -9.10 -5.38
CA GLU A 156 10.70 -10.44 -5.02
C GLU A 156 10.53 -10.61 -3.52
N LYS A 157 9.74 -11.59 -3.08
CA LYS A 157 9.56 -11.89 -1.66
C LYS A 157 10.66 -12.81 -1.16
N LEU A 158 11.26 -12.44 -0.04
CA LEU A 158 12.15 -13.27 0.74
C LEU A 158 11.43 -13.64 2.03
N GLU A 159 11.12 -14.92 2.17
CA GLU A 159 10.45 -15.50 3.34
C GLU A 159 11.35 -16.53 3.98
N ASN A 160 11.06 -16.89 5.25
CA ASN A 160 11.84 -17.88 6.00
C ASN A 160 13.34 -17.51 6.06
N LEU A 161 13.61 -16.27 6.45
CA LEU A 161 14.96 -15.74 6.51
C LEU A 161 15.85 -16.59 7.43
N SER A 162 17.04 -16.94 6.97
CA SER A 162 18.01 -17.71 7.73
C SER A 162 18.99 -16.78 8.42
N TYR A 163 19.08 -16.88 9.73
CA TYR A 163 19.96 -16.07 10.57
C TYR A 163 21.21 -16.88 10.95
N ASP A 164 22.35 -16.22 11.02
CA ASP A 164 23.61 -16.81 11.47
C ASP A 164 23.66 -17.02 13.00
N ASP A 165 24.83 -17.45 13.51
CA ASP A 165 25.04 -17.70 14.95
C ASP A 165 24.93 -16.42 15.80
N ASP A 166 25.18 -15.26 15.23
CA ASP A 166 25.05 -13.94 15.85
C ASP A 166 23.65 -13.35 15.70
N GLN A 167 22.71 -14.14 15.16
CA GLN A 167 21.32 -13.74 14.87
C GLN A 167 21.21 -12.62 13.81
N VAL A 168 22.13 -12.60 12.86
CA VAL A 168 22.12 -11.64 11.76
C VAL A 168 21.69 -12.35 10.49
N PHE A 169 20.73 -11.74 9.78
CA PHE A 169 20.42 -12.07 8.39
C PHE A 169 21.12 -11.07 7.50
N THR A 170 21.80 -11.54 6.46
CA THR A 170 22.47 -10.68 5.48
C THR A 170 22.21 -11.21 4.08
N VAL A 171 21.89 -10.31 3.14
CA VAL A 171 21.75 -10.62 1.73
C VAL A 171 22.17 -9.44 0.87
N ASP A 172 22.88 -9.73 -0.23
CA ASP A 172 23.16 -8.74 -1.27
C ASP A 172 22.09 -8.83 -2.36
N LYS A 173 21.53 -7.69 -2.72
CA LYS A 173 20.50 -7.58 -3.75
C LYS A 173 20.74 -6.37 -4.63
N TYR A 174 20.50 -6.55 -5.93
CA TYR A 174 20.39 -5.44 -6.88
C TYR A 174 18.97 -4.92 -6.80
N CYS A 175 18.77 -3.73 -6.25
CA CYS A 175 17.45 -3.17 -6.00
C CYS A 175 17.49 -1.65 -5.84
N SER A 176 16.32 -1.03 -5.92
CA SER A 176 16.10 0.37 -5.52
C SER A 176 15.01 0.50 -4.46
N VAL A 177 14.33 -0.62 -4.15
CA VAL A 177 13.22 -0.65 -3.19
C VAL A 177 13.37 -1.84 -2.25
N VAL A 178 13.27 -1.59 -0.95
CA VAL A 178 13.18 -2.61 0.09
C VAL A 178 11.95 -2.34 0.95
N VAL A 179 11.08 -3.34 1.04
CA VAL A 179 9.88 -3.34 1.87
C VAL A 179 10.03 -4.44 2.92
N ALA A 180 9.63 -4.20 4.15
CA ALA A 180 9.57 -5.23 5.18
C ALA A 180 8.12 -5.43 5.66
N GLU A 181 7.71 -6.69 5.73
CA GLU A 181 6.52 -7.13 6.47
C GLU A 181 6.98 -7.77 7.78
N TYR A 182 6.38 -7.40 8.89
CA TYR A 182 6.70 -7.96 10.19
C TYR A 182 5.48 -7.97 11.11
N PHE A 183 5.53 -8.84 12.11
CA PHE A 183 4.48 -8.98 13.12
C PHE A 183 4.69 -8.00 14.26
N GLN A 184 3.59 -7.45 14.80
CA GLN A 184 3.57 -6.68 16.03
C GLN A 184 2.46 -7.18 16.97
N THR A 185 2.70 -7.09 18.27
CA THR A 185 1.76 -7.52 19.30
C THR A 185 1.51 -6.41 20.34
N ALA A 186 0.31 -6.38 20.92
CA ALA A 186 0.00 -5.51 22.05
C ALA A 186 0.61 -6.01 23.37
N GLN A 187 1.17 -7.22 23.42
CA GLN A 187 1.84 -7.74 24.58
C GLN A 187 3.15 -6.98 24.83
N GLU A 188 3.32 -6.40 26.01
CA GLU A 188 4.52 -5.66 26.41
C GLU A 188 5.78 -6.54 26.29
N ASN A 189 6.77 -6.03 25.59
CA ASN A 189 8.12 -6.58 25.48
C ASN A 189 9.07 -5.50 24.97
N ASP A 190 10.36 -5.67 25.24
CA ASP A 190 11.42 -4.72 24.83
C ASP A 190 12.15 -5.15 23.55
N CYS A 191 11.59 -6.08 22.81
CA CYS A 191 12.22 -6.66 21.65
C CYS A 191 12.25 -5.69 20.47
N LYS A 192 13.44 -5.42 19.94
CA LYS A 192 13.66 -4.53 18.80
C LYS A 192 14.62 -5.16 17.79
N VAL A 193 14.35 -4.87 16.54
CA VAL A 193 15.16 -5.33 15.40
C VAL A 193 15.54 -4.13 14.55
N GLU A 194 16.80 -4.06 14.16
CA GLU A 194 17.28 -3.08 13.17
C GLU A 194 17.29 -3.70 11.79
N ILE A 195 16.79 -2.94 10.81
CA ILE A 195 16.90 -3.25 9.38
C ILE A 195 17.85 -2.22 8.78
N LEU A 196 18.94 -2.70 8.21
CA LEU A 196 19.99 -1.87 7.64
C LEU A 196 20.09 -2.06 6.13
N VAL A 197 20.51 -1.00 5.46
CA VAL A 197 20.94 -1.05 4.06
C VAL A 197 22.34 -0.40 4.02
N ASP A 198 23.31 -1.12 3.49
CA ASP A 198 24.73 -0.72 3.40
C ASP A 198 25.31 -0.30 4.75
N GLY A 199 24.93 -1.00 5.82
CA GLY A 199 25.41 -0.76 7.17
C GLY A 199 24.75 0.44 7.88
N GLU A 200 23.83 1.15 7.22
CA GLU A 200 23.05 2.25 7.82
C GLU A 200 21.69 1.74 8.29
N VAL A 201 21.36 1.98 9.56
CA VAL A 201 20.02 1.63 10.10
C VAL A 201 18.96 2.49 9.41
N LYS A 202 18.08 1.85 8.64
CA LYS A 202 16.97 2.51 7.97
C LYS A 202 15.68 2.43 8.78
N GLU A 203 15.49 1.35 9.54
CA GLU A 203 14.34 1.17 10.41
C GLU A 203 14.74 0.43 11.69
N CYS A 204 14.14 0.83 12.81
CA CYS A 204 14.20 0.10 14.08
C CYS A 204 12.79 -0.34 14.44
N VAL A 205 12.54 -1.62 14.27
CA VAL A 205 11.21 -2.22 14.48
C VAL A 205 11.07 -2.66 15.92
N GLU A 206 10.00 -2.22 16.58
CA GLU A 206 9.59 -2.71 17.90
C GLU A 206 8.52 -3.80 17.74
N LEU A 207 8.68 -4.93 18.42
CA LEU A 207 7.67 -5.99 18.42
C LEU A 207 6.40 -5.54 19.15
N HIS A 208 6.56 -4.76 20.23
CA HIS A 208 5.44 -4.20 20.97
C HIS A 208 4.90 -2.92 20.31
N TRP A 209 3.58 -2.89 20.17
CA TRP A 209 2.83 -1.68 19.87
C TRP A 209 1.45 -1.77 20.55
N GLU A 210 1.15 -0.83 21.43
CA GLU A 210 -0.07 -0.87 22.28
C GLU A 210 -1.39 -1.00 21.50
N PHE A 211 -1.40 -0.55 20.24
CA PHE A 211 -2.57 -0.67 19.34
C PHE A 211 -2.43 -1.82 18.33
N ALA A 212 -1.45 -2.69 18.49
CA ALA A 212 -1.33 -3.86 17.64
C ALA A 212 -2.41 -4.88 18.03
N TRP A 213 -3.21 -5.27 17.05
CA TRP A 213 -4.23 -6.31 17.21
C TRP A 213 -3.75 -7.59 16.54
N ASP A 214 -2.55 -8.04 16.90
CA ASP A 214 -1.85 -9.18 16.29
C ASP A 214 -1.76 -9.03 14.76
N ASN A 215 -1.38 -7.86 14.31
CA ASN A 215 -1.35 -7.49 12.89
C ASN A 215 0.06 -7.57 12.33
N ARG A 216 0.13 -7.95 11.05
CA ARG A 216 1.32 -7.71 10.25
C ARG A 216 1.33 -6.28 9.74
N LEU A 217 2.46 -5.62 9.87
CA LEU A 217 2.72 -4.31 9.29
C LEU A 217 3.66 -4.46 8.11
N VAL A 218 3.39 -3.69 7.06
CA VAL A 218 4.28 -3.54 5.92
C VAL A 218 4.84 -2.12 5.94
N ARG A 219 6.17 -2.00 5.87
CA ARG A 219 6.87 -0.72 5.85
C ARG A 219 7.80 -0.62 4.67
N MET A 220 7.82 0.55 4.05
CA MET A 220 8.88 0.92 3.12
C MET A 220 10.14 1.22 3.92
N ILE A 221 11.19 0.44 3.71
CA ILE A 221 12.45 0.55 4.44
C ILE A 221 13.42 1.44 3.69
N PHE A 222 13.47 1.27 2.36
CA PHE A 222 14.45 1.93 1.51
C PHE A 222 13.87 2.17 0.14
N VAL A 223 14.11 3.36 -0.41
CA VAL A 223 13.76 3.70 -1.79
C VAL A 223 14.81 4.64 -2.35
N GLU A 224 15.36 4.29 -3.50
CA GLU A 224 16.23 5.15 -4.31
C GLU A 224 15.72 5.23 -5.76
N PRO A 225 16.03 6.33 -6.47
CA PRO A 225 15.57 6.51 -7.85
C PRO A 225 16.14 5.48 -8.84
N LYS A 226 17.32 4.93 -8.53
CA LYS A 226 18.02 3.97 -9.39
C LYS A 226 18.41 2.74 -8.59
N ALA A 227 18.32 1.58 -9.26
CA ALA A 227 18.76 0.33 -8.67
C ALA A 227 20.29 0.26 -8.64
N ASP A 228 20.84 -0.26 -7.54
CA ASP A 228 22.24 -0.61 -7.37
C ASP A 228 22.35 -1.86 -6.47
N TRP A 229 23.56 -2.36 -6.28
CA TRP A 229 23.83 -3.43 -5.35
C TRP A 229 23.85 -2.90 -3.92
N HIS A 230 22.96 -3.46 -3.08
CA HIS A 230 22.85 -3.12 -1.68
C HIS A 230 22.97 -4.35 -0.80
N THR A 231 23.67 -4.19 0.33
CA THR A 231 23.68 -5.20 1.39
C THR A 231 22.57 -4.89 2.39
N ILE A 232 21.59 -5.80 2.48
CA ILE A 232 20.47 -5.70 3.41
C ILE A 232 20.76 -6.59 4.62
N GLU A 233 20.71 -6.01 5.82
CA GLU A 233 20.97 -6.71 7.07
C GLU A 233 19.80 -6.56 8.03
N ILE A 234 19.46 -7.62 8.75
CA ILE A 234 18.49 -7.62 9.84
C ILE A 234 19.18 -8.18 11.07
N ARG A 235 19.16 -7.45 12.17
CA ARG A 235 19.80 -7.85 13.42
C ARG A 235 19.03 -7.38 14.65
N PRO A 236 19.25 -8.00 15.83
CA PRO A 236 18.73 -7.48 17.09
C PRO A 236 19.28 -6.08 17.39
N ALA A 237 18.42 -5.16 17.81
CA ALA A 237 18.87 -3.83 18.22
C ALA A 237 19.71 -3.88 19.49
N GLY A 238 20.82 -3.11 19.52
CA GLY A 238 21.72 -3.05 20.68
C GLY A 238 22.72 -4.20 20.80
N GLY A 239 22.86 -5.05 19.77
CA GLY A 239 24.02 -5.92 19.56
C GLY A 239 24.20 -7.12 20.48
N LYS A 240 23.23 -7.48 21.35
CA LYS A 240 23.21 -8.75 22.10
C LYS A 240 21.87 -8.94 22.83
N GLN A 241 20.92 -9.55 22.20
CA GLN A 241 19.95 -10.34 22.96
C GLN A 241 20.15 -11.79 22.57
N ASN A 242 20.52 -12.61 23.57
CA ASN A 242 20.80 -14.04 23.43
C ASN A 242 19.54 -14.89 23.16
N ASP A 243 18.52 -14.32 22.56
CA ASP A 243 17.26 -15.02 22.34
C ASP A 243 17.10 -15.37 20.86
N GLN A 244 17.54 -16.58 20.52
CA GLN A 244 17.38 -17.17 19.17
C GLN A 244 15.92 -17.22 18.72
N GLU A 245 14.96 -17.14 19.64
CA GLU A 245 13.53 -17.12 19.33
C GLU A 245 13.03 -15.70 19.02
N LEU A 246 13.80 -14.66 19.36
CA LEU A 246 13.35 -13.30 19.22
C LEU A 246 13.05 -12.91 17.77
N LEU A 247 14.01 -13.09 16.86
CA LEU A 247 13.83 -12.74 15.46
C LEU A 247 12.72 -13.56 14.78
N LYS A 248 12.49 -14.78 15.25
CA LYS A 248 11.38 -15.61 14.76
C LYS A 248 10.02 -15.05 15.16
N GLN A 249 9.92 -14.33 16.29
CA GLN A 249 8.67 -13.73 16.73
C GLN A 249 8.23 -12.59 15.81
N PHE A 250 9.18 -11.86 15.22
CA PHE A 250 8.86 -10.81 14.23
C PHE A 250 8.36 -11.38 12.90
N ASP A 251 8.71 -12.65 12.59
CA ASP A 251 8.38 -13.31 11.32
C ASP A 251 8.56 -12.35 10.12
N ILE A 252 9.78 -11.76 10.03
CA ILE A 252 10.09 -10.73 9.05
C ILE A 252 10.14 -11.36 7.67
N LYS A 253 9.49 -10.70 6.72
CA LYS A 253 9.60 -10.98 5.29
C LYS A 253 10.08 -9.72 4.60
N LEU A 254 10.89 -9.88 3.56
CA LEU A 254 11.35 -8.76 2.73
C LEU A 254 10.71 -8.82 1.34
N GLY A 255 10.37 -7.67 0.83
CA GLY A 255 10.04 -7.44 -0.57
C GLY A 255 11.16 -6.61 -1.21
N ILE A 256 11.79 -7.16 -2.23
CA ILE A 256 12.90 -6.54 -2.94
C ILE A 256 12.43 -6.18 -4.34
N GLY A 257 12.58 -4.94 -4.74
CA GLY A 257 12.15 -4.45 -6.04
C GLY A 257 13.11 -3.47 -6.67
N CYS A 258 12.92 -3.24 -7.95
CA CYS A 258 13.57 -2.16 -8.68
C CYS A 258 12.49 -1.23 -9.21
N LEU A 259 12.69 0.06 -9.05
CA LEU A 259 12.07 1.02 -9.95
C LEU A 259 12.69 0.75 -11.32
N LEU A 260 11.87 0.72 -12.37
CA LEU A 260 12.39 0.43 -13.71
C LEU A 260 13.43 1.50 -14.08
N GLU A 261 14.58 1.04 -14.54
CA GLU A 261 15.57 1.92 -15.13
C GLU A 261 15.10 2.34 -16.53
N ASP A 262 15.36 3.62 -16.88
CA ASP A 262 15.19 4.15 -18.23
C ASP A 262 16.04 3.38 -19.28
#